data_b659c1bfd9dd37a3c28b32d9a0b22ccf
#
_entry.id   b659c1bfd9dd37a3c28b32d9a0b22ccf
#
_cell.length_a   1.000
_cell.length_b   1.000
_cell.length_c   1.000
_cell.angle_alpha   90.00
_cell.angle_beta   90.00
_cell.angle_gamma   90.00
#
_symmetry.space_group_name_H-M   'P 1'
#
loop_
_entity.id
_entity.type
_entity.pdbx_description
1 polymer ?
#
loop_
_entity_poly.entity_id
_entity_poly.type
_entity_poly.pdbx_seq_one_letter_code
_entity_poly.pdbx_strand_id
1 'polypeptide(L)'
;MNREILFPTPFYWRDMPNAKELNKYLFKHIKAWYKSDIKKGKPTGEFKTNSGFGWHSSTDMNNKKEYQPLIKELFMMAEYCNKDYGIGPKLGLGNMWANINPTYSYNKTHTHPNSLWSGVYYIKVPKNSGKLFLEDPRPGPNTYMPRRVDNLPKQLWRVIAHEPVEGRMIFFPSWQPHGVDINMNTDKGEKNWRVSVSYNFIQV
;
A
#
# COMPACT_ATOMS: atom_id res chain seq x y z
N MET A 1 -34.63 1.47 18.61
CA MET A 1 -33.24 1.54 19.10
C MET A 1 -32.40 2.17 18.01
N ASN A 2 -31.63 3.21 18.34
CA ASN A 2 -30.75 3.90 17.39
C ASN A 2 -29.30 3.43 17.61
N ARG A 3 -28.48 3.43 16.53
CA ARG A 3 -27.07 3.07 16.56
C ARG A 3 -26.26 4.19 15.89
N GLU A 4 -25.19 4.57 16.53
CA GLU A 4 -24.20 5.50 15.98
C GLU A 4 -22.84 4.78 15.90
N ILE A 5 -22.05 5.10 14.86
CA ILE A 5 -20.68 4.60 14.68
C ILE A 5 -19.75 5.78 14.97
N LEU A 6 -18.97 5.66 16.05
CA LEU A 6 -18.02 6.68 16.47
C LEU A 6 -16.60 6.29 16.04
N PHE A 7 -15.78 7.29 15.68
CA PHE A 7 -14.36 7.14 15.33
C PHE A 7 -14.10 6.18 14.15
N PRO A 8 -14.80 6.36 13.01
CA PRO A 8 -14.54 5.54 11.84
C PRO A 8 -13.15 5.81 11.29
N THR A 9 -12.46 4.76 10.83
CA THR A 9 -11.20 4.88 10.09
C THR A 9 -11.52 4.94 8.60
N PRO A 10 -11.18 6.03 7.91
CA PRO A 10 -11.42 6.12 6.47
C PRO A 10 -10.46 5.21 5.71
N PHE A 11 -10.97 4.57 4.67
CA PHE A 11 -10.20 3.77 3.73
C PHE A 11 -10.71 4.07 2.33
N TYR A 12 -9.87 4.67 1.51
CA TYR A 12 -10.23 5.10 0.16
C TYR A 12 -9.53 4.22 -0.88
N TRP A 13 -10.21 3.97 -1.97
CA TRP A 13 -9.63 3.29 -3.11
C TRP A 13 -10.25 3.77 -4.42
N ARG A 14 -9.45 3.71 -5.48
CA ARG A 14 -9.86 4.05 -6.84
C ARG A 14 -9.17 3.12 -7.82
N ASP A 15 -9.92 2.56 -8.76
CA ASP A 15 -9.37 1.83 -9.90
C ASP A 15 -9.09 2.82 -11.03
N MET A 16 -7.85 2.83 -11.52
CA MET A 16 -7.41 3.75 -12.56
C MET A 16 -8.01 3.38 -13.91
N PRO A 17 -8.68 4.31 -14.61
CA PRO A 17 -9.00 4.10 -16.02
C PRO A 17 -7.69 3.94 -16.80
N ASN A 18 -7.67 3.03 -17.77
CA ASN A 18 -6.48 2.75 -18.59
C ASN A 18 -5.24 2.30 -17.83
N ALA A 19 -5.41 1.68 -16.66
CA ALA A 19 -4.32 1.18 -15.82
C ALA A 19 -3.32 0.31 -16.59
N LYS A 20 -3.77 -0.46 -17.57
CA LYS A 20 -2.92 -1.39 -18.32
C LYS A 20 -1.72 -0.72 -19.00
N GLU A 21 -1.93 0.41 -19.67
CA GLU A 21 -0.85 1.12 -20.34
C GLU A 21 0.09 1.80 -19.34
N LEU A 22 -0.47 2.44 -18.31
CA LEU A 22 0.32 3.03 -17.24
C LEU A 22 1.16 1.95 -16.52
N ASN A 23 0.57 0.82 -16.17
CA ASN A 23 1.26 -0.26 -15.49
C ASN A 23 2.38 -0.86 -16.33
N LYS A 24 2.17 -1.05 -17.63
CA LYS A 24 3.21 -1.52 -18.55
C LYS A 24 4.40 -0.54 -18.59
N TYR A 25 4.11 0.75 -18.66
CA TYR A 25 5.13 1.81 -18.63
C TYR A 25 5.90 1.81 -17.29
N LEU A 26 5.20 1.85 -16.16
CA LEU A 26 5.80 1.88 -14.83
C LEU A 26 6.61 0.60 -14.55
N PHE A 27 6.08 -0.56 -14.92
CA PHE A 27 6.79 -1.84 -14.73
C PHE A 27 8.13 -1.88 -15.46
N LYS A 28 8.19 -1.35 -16.71
CA LYS A 28 9.43 -1.24 -17.45
C LYS A 28 10.50 -0.45 -16.70
N HIS A 29 10.14 0.71 -16.15
CA HIS A 29 11.07 1.59 -15.43
C HIS A 29 11.48 1.00 -14.08
N ILE A 30 10.54 0.45 -13.31
CA ILE A 30 10.83 -0.21 -12.03
C ILE A 30 11.74 -1.42 -12.24
N LYS A 31 11.49 -2.23 -13.24
CA LYS A 31 12.34 -3.38 -13.57
C LYS A 31 13.77 -2.97 -13.98
N ALA A 32 13.90 -1.89 -14.72
CA ALA A 32 15.22 -1.34 -15.07
C ALA A 32 15.97 -0.86 -13.82
N TRP A 33 15.27 -0.18 -12.90
CA TRP A 33 15.83 0.27 -11.63
C TRP A 33 16.27 -0.91 -10.76
N TYR A 34 15.39 -1.90 -10.57
CA TYR A 34 15.72 -3.15 -9.87
C TYR A 34 16.99 -3.80 -10.42
N LYS A 35 17.10 -3.98 -11.76
CA LYS A 35 18.28 -4.56 -12.39
C LYS A 35 19.55 -3.74 -12.14
N SER A 36 19.44 -2.40 -12.15
CA SER A 36 20.56 -1.51 -11.84
C SER A 36 21.03 -1.68 -10.39
N ASP A 37 20.10 -1.77 -9.45
CA ASP A 37 20.41 -1.93 -8.03
C ASP A 37 21.10 -3.29 -7.76
N ILE A 38 20.58 -4.38 -8.35
CA ILE A 38 21.22 -5.69 -8.26
C ILE A 38 22.65 -5.68 -8.83
N LYS A 39 22.85 -5.05 -10.00
CA LYS A 39 24.19 -4.94 -10.61
C LYS A 39 25.18 -4.17 -9.74
N LYS A 40 24.71 -3.21 -8.97
CA LYS A 40 25.51 -2.40 -8.03
C LYS A 40 25.75 -3.10 -6.69
N GLY A 41 25.28 -4.34 -6.53
CA GLY A 41 25.41 -5.11 -5.28
C GLY A 41 24.57 -4.55 -4.13
N LYS A 42 23.60 -3.70 -4.42
CA LYS A 42 22.64 -3.28 -3.39
C LYS A 42 21.83 -4.49 -2.96
N PRO A 43 21.81 -4.82 -1.66
CA PRO A 43 21.07 -5.98 -1.18
C PRO A 43 19.60 -5.84 -1.53
N THR A 44 19.03 -6.90 -2.09
CA THR A 44 17.58 -7.04 -2.16
C THR A 44 17.06 -7.03 -0.73
N GLY A 45 16.20 -6.06 -0.40
CA GLY A 45 15.71 -5.90 0.96
C GLY A 45 16.65 -5.09 1.87
N GLU A 46 17.29 -4.05 1.36
CA GLU A 46 18.11 -3.10 2.15
C GLU A 46 17.35 -2.53 3.35
N PHE A 47 16.02 -2.50 3.28
CA PHE A 47 15.13 -2.22 4.40
C PHE A 47 14.55 -3.51 4.98
N LYS A 48 15.42 -4.33 5.53
CA LYS A 48 15.12 -5.67 6.08
C LYS A 48 14.11 -5.70 7.23
N THR A 49 13.62 -4.56 7.67
CA THR A 49 12.81 -4.50 8.88
C THR A 49 11.37 -4.96 8.68
N ASN A 50 10.79 -4.78 7.49
CA ASN A 50 9.38 -5.04 7.26
C ASN A 50 9.05 -5.99 6.11
N SER A 51 10.00 -6.30 5.21
CA SER A 51 9.76 -7.25 4.11
C SER A 51 10.73 -8.43 4.18
N GLY A 52 10.25 -9.64 3.90
CA GLY A 52 11.08 -10.83 3.85
C GLY A 52 12.09 -10.81 2.69
N PHE A 53 11.75 -11.40 1.54
CA PHE A 53 12.68 -11.56 0.40
C PHE A 53 12.51 -10.55 -0.74
N GLY A 54 11.78 -9.45 -0.51
CA GLY A 54 11.47 -8.49 -1.56
C GLY A 54 12.58 -7.48 -1.84
N TRP A 55 12.49 -6.81 -2.99
CA TRP A 55 13.26 -5.61 -3.30
C TRP A 55 12.43 -4.37 -3.02
N HIS A 56 13.06 -3.36 -2.46
CA HIS A 56 12.54 -2.05 -2.16
C HIS A 56 13.48 -1.00 -2.76
N SER A 57 12.96 -0.09 -3.59
CA SER A 57 13.78 1.00 -4.13
C SER A 57 14.15 2.01 -3.04
N SER A 58 15.05 2.95 -3.34
CA SER A 58 15.15 4.17 -2.54
C SER A 58 13.81 4.92 -2.52
N THR A 59 13.60 5.75 -1.50
CA THR A 59 12.32 6.42 -1.21
C THR A 59 12.13 7.73 -1.97
N ASP A 60 13.02 8.04 -2.90
CA ASP A 60 13.08 9.27 -3.72
C ASP A 60 12.39 9.13 -5.08
N MET A 61 11.54 8.14 -5.25
CA MET A 61 10.83 7.86 -6.51
C MET A 61 10.01 9.07 -7.00
N ASN A 62 9.48 9.87 -6.08
CA ASN A 62 8.75 11.11 -6.38
C ASN A 62 9.60 12.18 -7.09
N ASN A 63 10.93 12.12 -7.01
CA ASN A 63 11.84 13.05 -7.67
C ASN A 63 12.20 12.63 -9.12
N LYS A 64 11.71 11.49 -9.59
CA LYS A 64 12.05 10.93 -10.90
C LYS A 64 10.95 11.20 -11.93
N LYS A 65 11.37 11.74 -13.09
CA LYS A 65 10.45 12.20 -14.14
C LYS A 65 9.53 11.11 -14.71
N GLU A 66 10.02 9.89 -14.79
CA GLU A 66 9.27 8.74 -15.32
C GLU A 66 8.04 8.35 -14.48
N TYR A 67 7.96 8.79 -13.22
CA TYR A 67 6.83 8.47 -12.36
C TYR A 67 5.80 9.60 -12.24
N GLN A 68 6.03 10.74 -12.88
CA GLN A 68 5.11 11.88 -12.87
C GLN A 68 3.67 11.56 -13.31
N PRO A 69 3.44 10.67 -14.30
CA PRO A 69 2.07 10.29 -14.66
C PRO A 69 1.29 9.66 -13.49
N LEU A 70 1.94 8.80 -12.68
CA LEU A 70 1.32 8.23 -11.49
C LEU A 70 1.16 9.29 -10.39
N ILE A 71 2.18 10.12 -10.16
CA ILE A 71 2.18 11.15 -9.11
C ILE A 71 1.00 12.11 -9.28
N LYS A 72 0.70 12.54 -10.50
CA LYS A 72 -0.45 13.38 -10.80
C LYS A 72 -1.77 12.76 -10.32
N GLU A 73 -1.97 11.49 -10.58
CA GLU A 73 -3.18 10.77 -10.15
C GLU A 73 -3.24 10.59 -8.62
N LEU A 74 -2.06 10.37 -7.99
CA LEU A 74 -1.97 10.28 -6.53
C LEU A 74 -2.35 11.61 -5.86
N PHE A 75 -1.91 12.75 -6.39
CA PHE A 75 -2.32 14.06 -5.86
C PHE A 75 -3.82 14.30 -5.97
N MET A 76 -4.43 13.99 -7.12
CA MET A 76 -5.89 14.12 -7.27
C MET A 76 -6.66 13.28 -6.25
N MET A 77 -6.20 12.06 -5.97
CA MET A 77 -6.82 11.21 -4.96
C MET A 77 -6.57 11.73 -3.55
N ALA A 78 -5.37 12.21 -3.25
CA ALA A 78 -5.01 12.76 -1.94
C ALA A 78 -5.83 14.03 -1.61
N GLU A 79 -6.04 14.90 -2.60
CA GLU A 79 -6.90 16.09 -2.46
C GLU A 79 -8.35 15.70 -2.19
N TYR A 80 -8.87 14.69 -2.88
CA TYR A 80 -10.20 14.14 -2.59
C TYR A 80 -10.29 13.64 -1.14
N CYS A 81 -9.33 12.82 -0.69
CA CYS A 81 -9.29 12.29 0.68
C CYS A 81 -9.25 13.43 1.72
N ASN A 82 -8.44 14.47 1.48
CA ASN A 82 -8.39 15.62 2.37
C ASN A 82 -9.72 16.34 2.48
N LYS A 83 -10.34 16.62 1.34
CA LYS A 83 -11.64 17.30 1.29
C LYS A 83 -12.73 16.51 2.01
N ASP A 84 -12.78 15.20 1.77
CA ASP A 84 -13.79 14.32 2.37
C ASP A 84 -13.58 14.19 3.90
N TYR A 85 -12.32 14.16 4.34
CA TYR A 85 -11.98 14.03 5.76
C TYR A 85 -11.85 15.35 6.51
N GLY A 86 -12.14 16.50 5.87
CA GLY A 86 -12.12 17.82 6.50
C GLY A 86 -10.71 18.34 6.82
N ILE A 87 -9.68 17.89 6.08
CA ILE A 87 -8.30 18.33 6.26
C ILE A 87 -8.00 19.49 5.29
N GLY A 88 -7.17 20.44 5.71
CA GLY A 88 -6.76 21.58 4.89
C GLY A 88 -6.03 21.18 3.60
N PRO A 89 -5.99 22.06 2.58
CA PRO A 89 -5.66 21.69 1.21
C PRO A 89 -4.18 21.50 0.90
N LYS A 90 -3.26 21.91 1.78
CA LYS A 90 -1.83 21.83 1.49
C LYS A 90 -1.27 20.44 1.73
N LEU A 91 -0.88 19.77 0.65
CA LEU A 91 -0.32 18.43 0.65
C LEU A 91 1.04 18.41 -0.03
N GLY A 92 1.97 17.65 0.53
CA GLY A 92 3.23 17.28 -0.09
C GLY A 92 3.33 15.76 -0.21
N LEU A 93 3.96 15.28 -1.28
CA LEU A 93 4.36 13.87 -1.38
C LEU A 93 5.71 13.71 -0.69
N GLY A 94 5.68 13.22 0.55
CA GLY A 94 6.84 13.12 1.43
C GLY A 94 7.87 12.11 0.92
N ASN A 95 7.42 10.90 0.61
CA ASN A 95 8.24 9.88 -0.01
C ASN A 95 7.41 8.88 -0.82
N MET A 96 8.09 8.20 -1.76
CA MET A 96 7.48 7.23 -2.66
C MET A 96 8.52 6.19 -3.06
N TRP A 97 8.15 4.93 -3.15
CA TRP A 97 9.07 3.85 -3.50
C TRP A 97 8.37 2.69 -4.19
N ALA A 98 9.14 1.96 -5.01
CA ALA A 98 8.68 0.75 -5.65
C ALA A 98 9.03 -0.49 -4.82
N ASN A 99 8.17 -1.50 -4.88
CA ASN A 99 8.38 -2.81 -4.29
C ASN A 99 8.26 -3.89 -5.37
N ILE A 100 9.16 -4.86 -5.32
CA ILE A 100 9.03 -6.13 -6.03
C ILE A 100 9.05 -7.23 -4.98
N ASN A 101 7.93 -7.90 -4.83
CA ASN A 101 7.70 -8.93 -3.83
C ASN A 101 7.52 -10.30 -4.51
N PRO A 102 8.59 -11.12 -4.66
CA PRO A 102 8.50 -12.48 -5.16
C PRO A 102 7.84 -13.42 -4.15
N THR A 103 7.77 -14.71 -4.45
CA THR A 103 7.28 -15.76 -3.55
C THR A 103 7.88 -15.62 -2.15
N TYR A 104 7.05 -15.79 -1.13
CA TYR A 104 7.36 -15.70 0.30
C TYR A 104 7.68 -14.30 0.83
N SER A 105 7.61 -13.26 0.01
CA SER A 105 7.71 -11.88 0.49
C SER A 105 6.44 -11.46 1.21
N TYR A 106 6.60 -10.70 2.28
CA TYR A 106 5.51 -10.13 3.09
C TYR A 106 5.95 -8.79 3.71
N ASN A 107 5.02 -8.05 4.27
CA ASN A 107 5.33 -6.89 5.10
C ASN A 107 4.70 -7.06 6.47
N LYS A 108 5.51 -6.97 7.53
CA LYS A 108 5.04 -6.98 8.92
C LYS A 108 4.12 -5.80 9.19
N THR A 109 3.27 -5.92 10.19
CA THR A 109 2.44 -4.81 10.68
C THR A 109 3.32 -3.64 11.10
N HIS A 110 2.97 -2.44 10.59
CA HIS A 110 3.67 -1.18 10.85
C HIS A 110 2.75 0.02 10.62
N THR A 111 3.23 1.19 10.96
CA THR A 111 2.62 2.51 10.67
C THR A 111 3.66 3.41 10.02
N HIS A 112 3.24 4.58 9.51
CA HIS A 112 4.14 5.56 8.91
C HIS A 112 4.13 6.86 9.72
N PRO A 113 4.98 7.00 10.76
CA PRO A 113 5.07 8.22 11.56
C PRO A 113 5.39 9.46 10.71
N ASN A 114 4.89 10.62 11.13
CA ASN A 114 5.09 11.92 10.47
C ASN A 114 4.45 12.04 9.07
N SER A 115 3.57 11.12 8.72
CA SER A 115 2.79 11.20 7.47
C SER A 115 1.30 11.36 7.79
N LEU A 116 0.56 11.93 6.86
CA LEU A 116 -0.88 12.13 6.94
C LEU A 116 -1.62 10.95 6.31
N TRP A 117 -1.35 10.70 5.03
CA TRP A 117 -1.90 9.59 4.28
C TRP A 117 -0.79 8.66 3.81
N SER A 118 -1.04 7.38 3.94
CA SER A 118 -0.22 6.32 3.36
C SER A 118 -1.03 5.54 2.35
N GLY A 119 -0.35 4.91 1.39
CA GLY A 119 -1.07 4.13 0.43
C GLY A 119 -0.19 3.29 -0.47
N VAL A 120 -0.87 2.57 -1.36
CA VAL A 120 -0.26 1.66 -2.33
C VAL A 120 -0.98 1.73 -3.67
N TYR A 121 -0.21 1.69 -4.75
CA TYR A 121 -0.69 1.50 -6.12
C TYR A 121 -0.17 0.16 -6.65
N TYR A 122 -1.07 -0.66 -7.19
CA TYR A 122 -0.70 -1.99 -7.69
C TYR A 122 -0.43 -1.98 -9.19
N ILE A 123 0.78 -2.37 -9.58
CA ILE A 123 1.22 -2.42 -10.97
C ILE A 123 1.05 -3.82 -11.55
N LYS A 124 1.41 -4.85 -10.77
CA LYS A 124 1.30 -6.24 -11.16
C LYS A 124 0.90 -7.10 -9.97
N VAL A 125 -0.11 -7.91 -10.15
CA VAL A 125 -0.71 -8.72 -9.10
C VAL A 125 -0.90 -10.16 -9.58
N PRO A 126 0.07 -11.05 -9.37
CA PRO A 126 -0.12 -12.46 -9.61
C PRO A 126 -1.16 -13.07 -8.67
N LYS A 127 -1.75 -14.17 -9.07
CA LYS A 127 -2.68 -14.93 -8.23
C LYS A 127 -1.99 -15.33 -6.92
N ASN A 128 -2.70 -15.26 -5.80
CA ASN A 128 -2.20 -15.59 -4.47
C ASN A 128 -0.97 -14.79 -4.02
N SER A 129 -0.83 -13.56 -4.45
CA SER A 129 0.36 -12.72 -4.15
C SER A 129 0.31 -11.97 -2.82
N GLY A 130 -0.64 -12.31 -1.95
CA GLY A 130 -0.81 -11.72 -0.61
C GLY A 130 -1.70 -10.47 -0.62
N LYS A 131 -2.45 -10.27 0.46
CA LYS A 131 -3.43 -9.20 0.65
C LYS A 131 -2.84 -8.07 1.49
N LEU A 132 -3.27 -6.85 1.26
CA LEU A 132 -3.10 -5.77 2.22
C LEU A 132 -4.08 -6.02 3.38
N PHE A 133 -3.60 -6.04 4.60
CA PHE A 133 -4.47 -6.10 5.77
C PHE A 133 -4.27 -4.88 6.67
N LEU A 134 -5.36 -4.48 7.32
CA LEU A 134 -5.39 -3.41 8.32
C LEU A 134 -5.88 -3.99 9.63
N GLU A 135 -5.28 -3.59 10.74
CA GLU A 135 -5.65 -4.02 12.08
C GLU A 135 -6.41 -2.92 12.81
N ASP A 136 -7.39 -3.27 13.65
CA ASP A 136 -8.09 -2.30 14.49
C ASP A 136 -7.07 -1.61 15.43
N PRO A 137 -6.86 -0.29 15.31
CA PRO A 137 -5.84 0.42 16.08
C PRO A 137 -6.22 0.63 17.55
N ARG A 138 -7.48 0.37 17.92
CA ARG A 138 -7.98 0.62 19.27
C ARG A 138 -7.53 -0.48 20.23
N PRO A 139 -6.96 -0.15 21.39
CA PRO A 139 -6.49 -1.17 22.35
C PRO A 139 -7.62 -1.97 22.99
N GLY A 140 -8.77 -1.35 23.23
CA GLY A 140 -9.91 -2.00 23.92
C GLY A 140 -10.40 -3.28 23.25
N PRO A 141 -10.69 -3.31 21.94
CA PRO A 141 -11.08 -4.54 21.25
C PRO A 141 -10.03 -5.66 21.30
N ASN A 142 -8.78 -5.35 21.59
CA ASN A 142 -7.70 -6.32 21.70
C ASN A 142 -7.55 -6.93 23.11
N THR A 143 -8.11 -6.28 24.13
CA THR A 143 -8.06 -6.78 25.52
C THR A 143 -9.20 -7.73 25.87
N TYR A 144 -10.33 -7.60 25.18
CA TYR A 144 -11.48 -8.46 25.39
C TYR A 144 -12.10 -8.90 24.07
N MET A 145 -12.09 -10.19 23.82
CA MET A 145 -12.64 -10.82 22.61
C MET A 145 -13.91 -11.59 22.93
N PRO A 146 -15.09 -10.96 22.87
CA PRO A 146 -16.35 -11.68 23.08
C PRO A 146 -16.56 -12.73 21.98
N ARG A 147 -17.27 -13.81 22.31
CA ARG A 147 -17.77 -14.73 21.29
C ARG A 147 -18.65 -13.95 20.32
N ARG A 148 -18.31 -14.04 19.04
CA ARG A 148 -19.02 -13.32 17.99
C ARG A 148 -19.89 -14.28 17.20
N VAL A 149 -20.97 -13.73 16.62
CA VAL A 149 -21.84 -14.47 15.73
C VAL A 149 -21.20 -14.60 14.35
N ASP A 150 -21.64 -15.58 13.58
CA ASP A 150 -21.32 -15.67 12.15
C ASP A 150 -21.88 -14.44 11.42
N ASN A 151 -21.27 -14.08 10.29
CA ASN A 151 -21.67 -12.93 9.45
C ASN A 151 -21.55 -11.55 10.12
N LEU A 152 -20.57 -11.38 10.98
CA LEU A 152 -20.27 -10.10 11.60
C LEU A 152 -19.94 -9.02 10.52
N PRO A 153 -20.53 -7.80 10.59
CA PRO A 153 -20.20 -6.72 9.69
C PRO A 153 -18.71 -6.37 9.72
N LYS A 154 -18.11 -6.11 8.55
CA LYS A 154 -16.66 -5.87 8.40
C LYS A 154 -16.11 -4.79 9.34
N GLN A 155 -16.87 -3.72 9.57
CA GLN A 155 -16.48 -2.63 10.47
C GLN A 155 -16.33 -3.04 11.95
N LEU A 156 -16.69 -4.27 12.28
CA LEU A 156 -16.51 -4.87 13.59
C LEU A 156 -15.40 -5.94 13.61
N TRP A 157 -14.71 -6.15 12.48
CA TRP A 157 -13.59 -7.08 12.44
C TRP A 157 -12.34 -6.45 13.04
N ARG A 158 -11.53 -7.28 13.66
CA ARG A 158 -10.22 -6.88 14.19
C ARG A 158 -9.20 -6.66 13.06
N VAL A 159 -9.27 -7.47 12.03
CA VAL A 159 -8.39 -7.41 10.86
C VAL A 159 -9.25 -7.42 9.61
N ILE A 160 -9.01 -6.48 8.73
CA ILE A 160 -9.67 -6.39 7.42
C ILE A 160 -8.63 -6.57 6.35
N ALA A 161 -8.80 -7.58 5.50
CA ALA A 161 -7.91 -7.83 4.38
C ALA A 161 -8.56 -7.36 3.05
N HIS A 162 -7.74 -6.74 2.20
CA HIS A 162 -8.11 -6.24 0.87
C HIS A 162 -7.31 -6.96 -0.21
N GLU A 163 -8.04 -7.54 -1.16
CA GLU A 163 -7.40 -8.14 -2.34
C GLU A 163 -6.65 -7.08 -3.14
N PRO A 164 -5.40 -7.35 -3.52
CA PRO A 164 -4.70 -6.48 -4.46
C PRO A 164 -5.35 -6.57 -5.83
N VAL A 165 -5.49 -5.42 -6.50
CA VAL A 165 -6.06 -5.32 -7.86
C VAL A 165 -5.13 -4.46 -8.71
N GLU A 166 -4.72 -4.93 -9.88
CA GLU A 166 -3.89 -4.14 -10.80
C GLU A 166 -4.59 -2.84 -11.18
N GLY A 167 -3.88 -1.72 -11.10
CA GLY A 167 -4.41 -0.40 -11.37
C GLY A 167 -5.19 0.23 -10.21
N ARG A 168 -5.31 -0.45 -9.08
CA ARG A 168 -5.94 0.12 -7.87
C ARG A 168 -4.95 0.93 -7.07
N MET A 169 -5.34 2.16 -6.72
CA MET A 169 -4.70 2.96 -5.69
C MET A 169 -5.54 2.93 -4.42
N ILE A 170 -4.87 2.88 -3.27
CA ILE A 170 -5.47 2.79 -1.95
C ILE A 170 -4.86 3.89 -1.08
N PHE A 171 -5.70 4.57 -0.29
CA PHE A 171 -5.30 5.55 0.71
C PHE A 171 -5.92 5.22 2.06
N PHE A 172 -5.15 5.38 3.12
CA PHE A 172 -5.58 5.25 4.50
C PHE A 172 -4.73 6.16 5.41
N PRO A 173 -5.21 6.54 6.60
CA PRO A 173 -4.44 7.34 7.54
C PRO A 173 -3.11 6.66 7.90
N SER A 174 -2.01 7.40 7.91
CA SER A 174 -0.67 6.85 8.11
C SER A 174 -0.46 6.21 9.48
N TRP A 175 -1.28 6.57 10.46
CA TRP A 175 -1.30 5.97 11.79
C TRP A 175 -1.97 4.58 11.83
N GLN A 176 -2.70 4.19 10.77
CA GLN A 176 -3.40 2.92 10.69
C GLN A 176 -2.41 1.75 10.63
N PRO A 177 -2.39 0.81 11.62
CA PRO A 177 -1.56 -0.38 11.55
C PRO A 177 -1.97 -1.25 10.37
N HIS A 178 -0.99 -1.61 9.55
CA HIS A 178 -1.22 -2.40 8.34
C HIS A 178 0.00 -3.24 7.99
N GLY A 179 -0.23 -4.26 7.21
CA GLY A 179 0.81 -5.13 6.69
C GLY A 179 0.37 -5.78 5.39
N VAL A 180 1.19 -6.68 4.87
CA VAL A 180 0.90 -7.41 3.65
C VAL A 180 1.19 -8.89 3.86
N ASP A 181 0.21 -9.74 3.56
CA ASP A 181 0.32 -11.19 3.65
C ASP A 181 1.41 -11.74 2.73
N ILE A 182 1.87 -12.94 3.06
CA ILE A 182 2.87 -13.66 2.27
C ILE A 182 2.38 -13.86 0.83
N ASN A 183 3.26 -13.58 -0.13
CA ASN A 183 3.07 -13.97 -1.51
C ASN A 183 3.26 -15.48 -1.66
N MET A 184 2.17 -16.20 -1.86
CA MET A 184 2.13 -17.65 -2.02
C MET A 184 2.09 -18.09 -3.50
N ASN A 185 2.33 -17.19 -4.44
CA ASN A 185 2.44 -17.54 -5.85
C ASN A 185 3.75 -18.31 -6.11
N THR A 186 3.67 -19.48 -6.69
CA THR A 186 4.81 -20.37 -6.94
C THR A 186 5.31 -20.38 -8.39
N ASP A 187 4.80 -19.48 -9.23
CA ASP A 187 5.30 -19.31 -10.58
C ASP A 187 6.80 -18.95 -10.57
N LYS A 188 7.51 -19.26 -11.66
CA LYS A 188 8.95 -18.99 -11.75
C LYS A 188 9.24 -17.57 -12.27
N GLY A 189 10.31 -16.97 -11.74
CA GLY A 189 10.85 -15.69 -12.19
C GLY A 189 9.86 -14.54 -12.04
N GLU A 190 9.83 -13.63 -13.00
CA GLU A 190 9.01 -12.43 -12.94
C GLU A 190 7.50 -12.71 -12.85
N LYS A 191 7.05 -13.93 -13.16
CA LYS A 191 5.63 -14.30 -13.10
C LYS A 191 5.07 -14.26 -11.69
N ASN A 192 5.88 -14.55 -10.67
CA ASN A 192 5.48 -14.52 -9.27
C ASN A 192 5.61 -13.15 -8.60
N TRP A 193 6.12 -12.13 -9.27
CA TRP A 193 6.34 -10.82 -8.68
C TRP A 193 5.03 -10.06 -8.49
N ARG A 194 4.67 -9.75 -7.24
CA ARG A 194 3.77 -8.65 -6.96
C ARG A 194 4.58 -7.36 -7.01
N VAL A 195 4.16 -6.43 -7.86
CA VAL A 195 4.84 -5.14 -8.04
C VAL A 195 3.88 -4.02 -7.64
N SER A 196 4.33 -3.19 -6.72
CA SER A 196 3.55 -2.07 -6.21
C SER A 196 4.40 -0.83 -6.00
N VAL A 197 3.76 0.31 -5.90
CA VAL A 197 4.35 1.58 -5.48
C VAL A 197 3.68 2.00 -4.18
N SER A 198 4.47 2.22 -3.14
CA SER A 198 4.01 2.77 -1.87
C SER A 198 4.35 4.25 -1.79
N TYR A 199 3.55 5.02 -1.06
CA TYR A 199 3.70 6.46 -0.95
C TYR A 199 3.15 6.98 0.37
N ASN A 200 3.71 8.10 0.81
CA ASN A 200 3.25 8.83 1.98
C ASN A 200 3.08 10.32 1.65
N PHE A 201 1.92 10.86 1.98
CA PHE A 201 1.62 12.28 1.90
C PHE A 201 1.77 12.92 3.26
N ILE A 202 2.26 14.14 3.27
CA ILE A 202 2.43 15.00 4.44
C ILE A 202 1.60 16.27 4.28
N GLN A 203 1.24 16.90 5.37
CA GLN A 203 0.68 18.24 5.36
C GLN A 203 1.83 19.27 5.35
N VAL A 204 1.74 20.27 4.48
CA VAL A 204 2.75 21.31 4.30
C VAL A 204 2.15 22.71 4.48
#